data_c84922a1f2c8cbbfb6b4be0b56f39698
#
_entry.id   c84922a1f2c8cbbfb6b4be0b56f39698
#
_cell.length_a   1.000
_cell.length_b   1.000
_cell.length_c   1.000
_cell.angle_alpha   90.00
_cell.angle_beta   90.00
_cell.angle_gamma   90.00
#
_symmetry.space_group_name_H-M   'P 1'
#
loop_
_entity.id
_entity.type
_entity.pdbx_description
1 polymer ?
#
loop_
_entity_poly.entity_id
_entity_poly.type
_entity_poly.pdbx_seq_one_letter_code
_entity_poly.pdbx_strand_id
1 'polypeptide(L)'
;MEKQRIIVQRSRDLGGGFVVGRVLPVARQRMVGPFIFFDHLGPLELAPGIPRSLDIRPHPHIGLSTVTYLYKGAFTHRDSLGFEQEIRPGEVNWMTAGSGITHSERLEYARQNGANMHGIQAWVALPKENEEDDPEFHHYHGGAQLPEWSDAGVTGRLIAGEHAGLGASVKTHSPLFYVHLTMNTGSRYALPAEYSERAIYVAEGEIEVNGHPLQQGQMLVLQDQNTAVLHALKSSIVMLLGGEPVGERFIFWNFVSSSQERIEQAKADWQAQRMKLPIGDDQEFIPLP
;
A
#
# COMPACT_ATOMS: atom_id res chain seq x y z
N MET A 1 13.64 -19.38 -21.07
CA MET A 1 12.63 -18.35 -20.78
C MET A 1 12.24 -18.53 -19.32
N GLU A 2 12.68 -17.65 -18.43
CA GLU A 2 12.22 -17.63 -17.04
C GLU A 2 10.71 -17.35 -17.04
N LYS A 3 9.95 -18.15 -16.30
CA LYS A 3 8.50 -17.98 -16.21
C LYS A 3 8.23 -16.67 -15.49
N GLN A 4 7.64 -15.69 -16.19
CA GLN A 4 7.12 -14.49 -15.58
C GLN A 4 6.27 -14.86 -14.34
N ARG A 5 6.53 -14.22 -13.21
CA ARG A 5 5.84 -14.54 -11.95
C ARG A 5 4.59 -13.68 -11.80
N ILE A 6 3.43 -14.28 -12.09
CA ILE A 6 2.13 -13.66 -11.85
C ILE A 6 1.61 -14.10 -10.48
N ILE A 7 1.22 -13.13 -9.67
CA ILE A 7 0.56 -13.31 -8.38
C ILE A 7 -0.89 -12.89 -8.54
N VAL A 8 -1.82 -13.78 -8.18
CA VAL A 8 -3.25 -13.48 -8.17
C VAL A 8 -3.66 -13.11 -6.75
N GLN A 9 -4.41 -12.03 -6.60
CA GLN A 9 -4.94 -11.61 -5.30
C GLN A 9 -5.80 -12.70 -4.67
N ARG A 10 -5.77 -12.77 -3.34
CA ARG A 10 -6.55 -13.72 -2.53
C ARG A 10 -7.45 -12.95 -1.59
N SER A 11 -8.72 -13.34 -1.51
CA SER A 11 -9.68 -12.73 -0.59
C SER A 11 -9.21 -12.89 0.86
N ARG A 12 -9.26 -11.80 1.63
CA ARG A 12 -8.98 -11.75 3.07
C ARG A 12 -10.01 -10.85 3.76
N ASP A 13 -10.63 -11.36 4.82
CA ASP A 13 -11.44 -10.55 5.72
C ASP A 13 -10.51 -9.92 6.78
N LEU A 14 -10.53 -8.59 6.87
CA LEU A 14 -9.78 -7.82 7.87
C LEU A 14 -10.51 -7.74 9.21
N GLY A 15 -11.72 -8.26 9.27
CA GLY A 15 -12.63 -8.22 10.40
C GLY A 15 -13.94 -7.52 10.05
N GLY A 16 -15.04 -7.99 10.65
CA GLY A 16 -16.36 -7.39 10.48
C GLY A 16 -16.97 -7.49 9.07
N GLY A 17 -16.35 -8.25 8.15
CA GLY A 17 -16.80 -8.37 6.77
C GLY A 17 -16.13 -7.37 5.81
N PHE A 18 -15.11 -6.63 6.23
CA PHE A 18 -14.31 -5.80 5.33
C PHE A 18 -13.30 -6.67 4.57
N VAL A 19 -13.68 -7.07 3.37
CA VAL A 19 -12.91 -8.02 2.55
C VAL A 19 -12.01 -7.27 1.57
N VAL A 20 -10.74 -7.69 1.50
CA VAL A 20 -9.70 -7.15 0.62
C VAL A 20 -9.10 -8.23 -0.28
N GLY A 21 -8.47 -7.81 -1.37
CA GLY A 21 -7.67 -8.66 -2.26
C GLY A 21 -6.20 -8.62 -1.87
N ARG A 22 -5.70 -9.59 -1.06
CA ARG A 22 -4.28 -9.66 -0.68
C ARG A 22 -3.40 -10.19 -1.80
N VAL A 23 -2.40 -9.41 -2.19
CA VAL A 23 -1.42 -9.74 -3.23
C VAL A 23 -0.08 -10.14 -2.63
N LEU A 24 0.48 -9.31 -1.74
CA LEU A 24 1.72 -9.59 -1.01
C LEU A 24 1.44 -9.67 0.50
N PRO A 25 2.19 -10.50 1.25
CA PRO A 25 3.17 -11.49 0.80
C PRO A 25 2.55 -12.81 0.31
N VAL A 26 3.28 -13.49 -0.57
CA VAL A 26 3.02 -14.90 -0.92
C VAL A 26 4.28 -15.74 -0.69
N ALA A 27 4.12 -17.07 -0.51
CA ALA A 27 5.24 -17.97 -0.18
C ALA A 27 6.42 -17.87 -1.17
N ARG A 28 6.14 -17.60 -2.46
CA ARG A 28 7.14 -17.53 -3.52
C ARG A 28 7.64 -16.11 -3.81
N GLN A 29 7.00 -15.08 -3.24
CA GLN A 29 7.35 -13.67 -3.39
C GLN A 29 6.92 -12.92 -2.15
N ARG A 30 7.86 -12.68 -1.25
CA ARG A 30 7.54 -12.01 0.02
C ARG A 30 7.55 -10.49 -0.13
N MET A 31 8.42 -9.97 -0.99
CA MET A 31 8.64 -8.54 -1.20
C MET A 31 8.87 -8.25 -2.68
N VAL A 32 8.67 -6.98 -3.07
CA VAL A 32 9.13 -6.40 -4.35
C VAL A 32 9.83 -5.10 -4.00
N GLY A 33 11.16 -5.04 -4.14
CA GLY A 33 11.96 -4.00 -3.50
C GLY A 33 11.64 -3.95 -2.00
N PRO A 34 11.33 -2.77 -1.44
CA PRO A 34 10.95 -2.65 -0.04
C PRO A 34 9.46 -2.97 0.22
N PHE A 35 8.61 -3.16 -0.80
CA PHE A 35 7.18 -3.44 -0.64
C PHE A 35 6.96 -4.86 -0.11
N ILE A 36 6.53 -4.99 1.15
CA ILE A 36 6.37 -6.25 1.87
C ILE A 36 4.92 -6.68 2.04
N PHE A 37 3.99 -5.78 1.76
CA PHE A 37 2.55 -6.02 1.85
C PHE A 37 1.80 -5.20 0.81
N PHE A 38 0.75 -5.79 0.22
CA PHE A 38 -0.07 -5.11 -0.77
C PHE A 38 -1.48 -5.69 -0.76
N ASP A 39 -2.44 -4.90 -0.29
CA ASP A 39 -3.87 -5.22 -0.27
C ASP A 39 -4.64 -4.27 -1.19
N HIS A 40 -5.50 -4.84 -2.02
CA HIS A 40 -6.45 -4.13 -2.85
C HIS A 40 -7.78 -3.99 -2.11
N LEU A 41 -8.14 -2.77 -1.76
CA LEU A 41 -9.37 -2.39 -1.08
C LEU A 41 -10.48 -2.20 -2.12
N GLY A 42 -11.52 -3.04 -2.08
CA GLY A 42 -12.65 -2.92 -2.98
C GLY A 42 -12.37 -3.35 -4.44
N PRO A 43 -13.15 -2.82 -5.43
CA PRO A 43 -14.26 -1.86 -5.26
C PRO A 43 -15.39 -2.40 -4.39
N LEU A 44 -15.84 -1.61 -3.43
CA LEU A 44 -16.89 -1.97 -2.48
C LEU A 44 -17.89 -0.82 -2.33
N GLU A 45 -19.15 -1.07 -2.59
CA GLU A 45 -20.22 -0.10 -2.38
C GLU A 45 -20.76 -0.19 -0.95
N LEU A 46 -20.71 0.92 -0.23
CA LEU A 46 -21.14 1.06 1.16
C LEU A 46 -22.34 2.02 1.22
N ALA A 47 -23.48 1.54 1.73
CA ALA A 47 -24.63 2.39 2.00
C ALA A 47 -24.39 3.27 3.25
N PRO A 48 -25.08 4.41 3.42
CA PRO A 48 -25.10 5.12 4.68
C PRO A 48 -25.57 4.21 5.84
N GLY A 49 -25.03 4.43 7.05
CA GLY A 49 -25.39 3.67 8.23
C GLY A 49 -24.68 2.33 8.41
N ILE A 50 -23.57 2.08 7.69
CA ILE A 50 -22.74 0.88 7.88
C ILE A 50 -22.34 0.71 9.35
N PRO A 51 -22.25 -0.55 9.86
CA PRO A 51 -21.89 -0.81 11.25
C PRO A 51 -20.41 -0.49 11.51
N ARG A 52 -20.09 -0.15 12.77
CA ARG A 52 -18.70 0.07 13.21
C ARG A 52 -17.81 -1.19 13.11
N SER A 53 -18.40 -2.37 13.02
CA SER A 53 -17.64 -3.61 12.85
C SER A 53 -16.86 -3.68 11.53
N LEU A 54 -17.20 -2.84 10.54
CA LEU A 54 -16.44 -2.69 9.29
C LEU A 54 -15.20 -1.80 9.44
N ASP A 55 -15.09 -1.04 10.52
CA ASP A 55 -13.90 -0.21 10.76
C ASP A 55 -12.67 -1.06 11.08
N ILE A 56 -11.50 -0.59 10.67
CA ILE A 56 -10.23 -1.17 11.09
C ILE A 56 -9.86 -0.55 12.43
N ARG A 57 -10.08 -1.34 13.48
CA ARG A 57 -9.86 -0.94 14.87
C ARG A 57 -8.39 -0.71 15.18
N PRO A 58 -8.05 -0.01 16.28
CA PRO A 58 -6.68 0.20 16.69
C PRO A 58 -5.83 -1.06 16.68
N HIS A 59 -4.69 -0.98 16.01
CA HIS A 59 -3.71 -2.04 15.85
C HIS A 59 -2.29 -1.45 15.70
N PRO A 60 -1.24 -2.21 16.06
CA PRO A 60 0.13 -1.72 16.09
C PRO A 60 0.89 -2.05 14.82
N HIS A 61 1.97 -1.31 14.57
CA HIS A 61 3.00 -1.62 13.58
C HIS A 61 4.40 -1.34 14.14
N ILE A 62 5.42 -2.07 13.66
CA ILE A 62 6.85 -1.81 13.84
C ILE A 62 7.59 -2.09 12.53
N GLY A 63 8.73 -1.41 12.31
CA GLY A 63 9.73 -1.72 11.28
C GLY A 63 9.29 -1.53 9.83
N LEU A 64 8.21 -0.80 9.61
CA LEU A 64 7.63 -0.53 8.29
C LEU A 64 7.04 0.87 8.20
N SER A 65 6.72 1.30 6.98
CA SER A 65 5.78 2.38 6.74
C SER A 65 4.49 1.81 6.12
N THR A 66 3.31 2.26 6.58
CA THR A 66 2.03 2.02 5.90
C THR A 66 1.77 3.12 4.88
N VAL A 67 1.21 2.75 3.74
CA VAL A 67 0.86 3.66 2.66
C VAL A 67 -0.57 3.42 2.26
N THR A 68 -1.45 4.39 2.56
CA THR A 68 -2.83 4.37 2.10
C THR A 68 -2.97 5.27 0.88
N TYR A 69 -3.53 4.75 -0.20
CA TYR A 69 -3.83 5.48 -1.42
C TYR A 69 -5.20 5.08 -1.96
N LEU A 70 -6.09 6.05 -2.13
CA LEU A 70 -7.46 5.80 -2.57
C LEU A 70 -7.71 6.28 -4.00
N TYR A 71 -8.44 5.49 -4.77
CA TYR A 71 -9.05 5.89 -6.04
C TYR A 71 -10.44 6.48 -5.80
N LYS A 72 -11.18 5.95 -4.80
CA LYS A 72 -12.54 6.37 -4.41
C LYS A 72 -12.74 6.14 -2.92
N GLY A 73 -13.63 6.93 -2.31
CA GLY A 73 -14.00 6.82 -0.91
C GLY A 73 -13.13 7.65 0.01
N ALA A 74 -13.20 7.38 1.30
CA ALA A 74 -12.40 8.06 2.33
C ALA A 74 -12.23 7.17 3.56
N PHE A 75 -11.08 7.30 4.24
CA PHE A 75 -10.81 6.79 5.59
C PHE A 75 -10.44 7.93 6.52
N THR A 76 -10.79 7.81 7.79
CA THR A 76 -10.25 8.66 8.86
C THR A 76 -9.18 7.87 9.60
N HIS A 77 -7.93 8.27 9.47
CA HIS A 77 -6.78 7.77 10.20
C HIS A 77 -6.70 8.46 11.58
N ARG A 78 -6.46 7.68 12.65
CA ARG A 78 -6.05 8.19 13.97
C ARG A 78 -4.89 7.38 14.48
N ASP A 79 -3.91 8.02 15.13
CA ASP A 79 -2.72 7.32 15.64
C ASP A 79 -2.32 7.74 17.06
N SER A 80 -1.35 7.00 17.60
CA SER A 80 -0.81 7.21 18.95
C SER A 80 0.04 8.48 19.10
N LEU A 81 0.41 9.14 17.98
CA LEU A 81 1.05 10.45 17.98
C LEU A 81 0.05 11.59 18.13
N GLY A 82 -1.26 11.30 17.94
CA GLY A 82 -2.35 12.26 18.06
C GLY A 82 -2.81 12.86 16.74
N PHE A 83 -2.38 12.32 15.61
CA PHE A 83 -2.92 12.73 14.32
C PHE A 83 -4.33 12.15 14.11
N GLU A 84 -5.20 13.01 13.58
CA GLU A 84 -6.48 12.65 13.02
C GLU A 84 -6.55 13.23 11.61
N GLN A 85 -6.61 12.36 10.59
CA GLN A 85 -6.54 12.77 9.20
C GLN A 85 -7.50 11.96 8.33
N GLU A 86 -8.46 12.63 7.69
CA GLU A 86 -9.21 12.03 6.60
C GLU A 86 -8.35 12.00 5.34
N ILE A 87 -8.29 10.85 4.67
CA ILE A 87 -7.66 10.68 3.37
C ILE A 87 -8.73 10.54 2.29
N ARG A 88 -8.53 11.23 1.16
CA ARG A 88 -9.40 11.28 0.00
C ARG A 88 -8.70 10.76 -1.27
N PRO A 89 -9.44 10.54 -2.37
CA PRO A 89 -8.86 10.10 -3.63
C PRO A 89 -7.72 10.99 -4.12
N GLY A 90 -6.61 10.33 -4.48
CA GLY A 90 -5.43 11.02 -5.01
C GLY A 90 -4.50 11.61 -3.97
N GLU A 91 -4.82 11.51 -2.69
CA GLU A 91 -3.96 11.87 -1.55
C GLU A 91 -3.20 10.64 -1.05
N VAL A 92 -2.16 10.86 -0.25
CA VAL A 92 -1.34 9.82 0.36
C VAL A 92 -1.24 10.03 1.86
N ASN A 93 -1.61 9.02 2.65
CA ASN A 93 -1.19 8.89 4.04
C ASN A 93 0.04 7.99 4.09
N TRP A 94 1.13 8.50 4.66
CA TRP A 94 2.38 7.77 4.87
C TRP A 94 2.70 7.77 6.36
N MET A 95 2.54 6.62 7.00
CA MET A 95 2.82 6.43 8.41
C MET A 95 4.06 5.56 8.58
N THR A 96 5.16 6.15 9.01
CA THR A 96 6.37 5.41 9.38
C THR A 96 6.23 4.91 10.81
N ALA A 97 6.21 3.59 10.98
CA ALA A 97 6.03 2.98 12.30
C ALA A 97 7.32 2.99 13.13
N GLY A 98 8.48 2.82 12.50
CA GLY A 98 9.76 2.79 13.20
C GLY A 98 9.74 1.81 14.37
N SER A 99 10.11 2.30 15.56
CA SER A 99 10.13 1.54 16.82
C SER A 99 8.74 1.11 17.31
N GLY A 100 7.67 1.75 16.84
CA GLY A 100 6.29 1.35 17.10
C GLY A 100 5.28 2.50 17.08
N ILE A 101 4.17 2.26 16.40
CA ILE A 101 3.00 3.14 16.36
C ILE A 101 1.73 2.29 16.38
N THR A 102 0.66 2.84 16.92
CA THR A 102 -0.68 2.25 16.78
C THR A 102 -1.56 3.21 16.02
N HIS A 103 -2.42 2.66 15.17
CA HIS A 103 -3.40 3.46 14.45
C HIS A 103 -4.71 2.72 14.22
N SER A 104 -5.73 3.47 13.81
CA SER A 104 -7.01 2.97 13.34
C SER A 104 -7.38 3.63 12.01
N GLU A 105 -8.23 2.96 11.22
CA GLU A 105 -8.78 3.48 9.98
C GLU A 105 -10.30 3.35 10.02
N ARG A 106 -11.00 4.48 10.12
CA ARG A 106 -12.45 4.53 10.34
C ARG A 106 -13.18 4.95 9.07
N LEU A 107 -14.29 4.28 8.79
CA LEU A 107 -15.18 4.55 7.65
C LEU A 107 -16.24 5.61 7.97
N GLU A 108 -15.85 6.71 8.62
CA GLU A 108 -16.77 7.73 9.11
C GLU A 108 -17.54 8.42 7.99
N TYR A 109 -16.82 8.81 6.93
CA TYR A 109 -17.45 9.41 5.76
C TYR A 109 -18.49 8.47 5.11
N ALA A 110 -18.12 7.20 4.90
CA ALA A 110 -19.01 6.21 4.32
C ALA A 110 -20.22 5.93 5.21
N ARG A 111 -20.04 5.92 6.53
CA ARG A 111 -21.14 5.74 7.49
C ARG A 111 -22.16 6.86 7.42
N GLN A 112 -21.72 8.08 7.20
CA GLN A 112 -22.59 9.25 7.11
C GLN A 112 -23.26 9.38 5.73
N ASN A 113 -22.50 9.16 4.65
CA ASN A 113 -22.87 9.57 3.29
C ASN A 113 -23.06 8.39 2.33
N GLY A 114 -22.62 7.19 2.70
CA GLY A 114 -22.34 6.13 1.74
C GLY A 114 -21.05 6.43 0.95
N ALA A 115 -20.43 5.41 0.38
CA ALA A 115 -19.26 5.57 -0.46
C ALA A 115 -19.02 4.34 -1.35
N ASN A 116 -18.36 4.56 -2.47
CA ASN A 116 -17.64 3.51 -3.19
C ASN A 116 -16.20 3.52 -2.68
N MET A 117 -15.78 2.45 -1.97
CA MET A 117 -14.41 2.32 -1.49
C MET A 117 -13.56 1.57 -2.51
N HIS A 118 -12.48 2.19 -2.95
CA HIS A 118 -11.54 1.58 -3.89
C HIS A 118 -10.16 2.19 -3.70
N GLY A 119 -9.15 1.37 -3.43
CA GLY A 119 -7.79 1.86 -3.20
C GLY A 119 -6.79 0.75 -2.91
N ILE A 120 -5.63 1.14 -2.46
CA ILE A 120 -4.54 0.25 -2.10
C ILE A 120 -4.04 0.59 -0.69
N GLN A 121 -3.81 -0.45 0.11
CA GLN A 121 -3.02 -0.41 1.33
C GLN A 121 -1.73 -1.17 1.07
N ALA A 122 -0.59 -0.48 1.14
CA ALA A 122 0.72 -1.10 1.01
C ALA A 122 1.57 -0.89 2.26
N TRP A 123 2.51 -1.80 2.51
CA TRP A 123 3.56 -1.59 3.50
C TRP A 123 4.92 -1.63 2.83
N VAL A 124 5.76 -0.71 3.26
CA VAL A 124 7.14 -0.53 2.84
C VAL A 124 8.04 -0.86 4.03
N ALA A 125 8.81 -1.94 3.97
CA ALA A 125 9.74 -2.31 5.02
C ALA A 125 10.84 -1.25 5.14
N LEU A 126 11.18 -0.88 6.37
CA LEU A 126 12.29 0.04 6.62
C LEU A 126 13.63 -0.67 6.42
N PRO A 127 14.71 0.03 5.98
CA PRO A 127 16.06 -0.44 6.11
C PRO A 127 16.39 -0.79 7.58
N LYS A 128 17.28 -1.75 7.80
CA LYS A 128 17.60 -2.25 9.15
C LYS A 128 17.99 -1.13 10.11
N GLU A 129 18.75 -0.16 9.64
CA GLU A 129 19.20 1.01 10.40
C GLU A 129 18.09 1.97 10.79
N ASN A 130 16.92 1.89 10.14
CA ASN A 130 15.76 2.75 10.39
C ASN A 130 14.59 2.02 11.07
N GLU A 131 14.72 0.70 11.37
CA GLU A 131 13.62 -0.06 11.97
C GLU A 131 13.20 0.46 13.36
N GLU A 132 14.13 1.10 14.09
CA GLU A 132 13.90 1.65 15.42
C GLU A 132 13.88 3.20 15.45
N ASP A 133 13.74 3.86 14.30
CA ASP A 133 13.52 5.30 14.24
C ASP A 133 12.23 5.69 14.97
N ASP A 134 12.14 6.95 15.38
CA ASP A 134 10.91 7.49 15.95
C ASP A 134 9.76 7.40 14.93
N PRO A 135 8.54 7.05 15.35
CA PRO A 135 7.40 7.00 14.44
C PRO A 135 7.01 8.39 13.93
N GLU A 136 6.57 8.44 12.67
CA GLU A 136 6.14 9.68 12.00
C GLU A 136 4.84 9.44 11.22
N PHE A 137 4.03 10.49 11.09
CA PHE A 137 2.88 10.51 10.19
C PHE A 137 2.93 11.73 9.29
N HIS A 138 2.71 11.51 7.99
CA HIS A 138 2.63 12.56 6.98
C HIS A 138 1.43 12.35 6.08
N HIS A 139 0.73 13.43 5.79
CA HIS A 139 -0.33 13.49 4.79
C HIS A 139 0.11 14.36 3.62
N TYR A 140 -0.02 13.83 2.40
CA TYR A 140 0.35 14.53 1.18
C TYR A 140 -0.88 14.75 0.32
N HIS A 141 -1.18 16.02 0.04
CA HIS A 141 -2.17 16.40 -0.94
C HIS A 141 -1.60 16.24 -2.35
N GLY A 142 -2.43 16.09 -3.36
CA GLY A 142 -1.98 16.05 -4.75
C GLY A 142 -1.20 17.31 -5.22
N GLY A 143 -1.07 17.49 -6.51
CA GLY A 143 -0.37 18.64 -7.10
C GLY A 143 1.16 18.53 -6.99
N ALA A 144 1.84 19.61 -6.58
CA ALA A 144 3.31 19.65 -6.56
C ALA A 144 3.98 18.61 -5.63
N GLN A 145 3.26 18.10 -4.63
CA GLN A 145 3.79 17.09 -3.71
C GLN A 145 3.81 15.68 -4.32
N LEU A 146 2.85 15.40 -5.21
CA LEU A 146 2.67 14.13 -5.92
C LEU A 146 2.62 14.42 -7.41
N PRO A 147 3.77 14.48 -8.10
CA PRO A 147 3.84 14.87 -9.50
C PRO A 147 2.94 14.03 -10.41
N GLU A 148 2.25 14.69 -11.31
CA GLU A 148 1.39 14.09 -12.33
C GLU A 148 1.89 14.40 -13.73
N TRP A 149 1.62 13.48 -14.65
CA TRP A 149 1.84 13.67 -16.08
C TRP A 149 0.72 13.04 -16.90
N SER A 150 0.53 13.52 -18.11
CA SER A 150 -0.40 12.91 -19.07
C SER A 150 0.25 12.91 -20.45
N ASP A 151 0.23 11.75 -21.09
CA ASP A 151 0.71 11.58 -22.47
C ASP A 151 -0.03 10.42 -23.13
N ALA A 152 -0.40 10.60 -24.40
CA ALA A 152 -0.93 9.57 -25.30
C ALA A 152 -2.01 8.65 -24.68
N GLY A 153 -2.90 9.19 -23.86
CA GLY A 153 -4.00 8.45 -23.23
C GLY A 153 -3.61 7.72 -21.94
N VAL A 154 -2.44 8.02 -21.39
CA VAL A 154 -1.97 7.61 -20.07
C VAL A 154 -1.89 8.83 -19.16
N THR A 155 -2.47 8.74 -17.99
CA THR A 155 -2.23 9.71 -16.90
C THR A 155 -1.54 8.98 -15.76
N GLY A 156 -0.40 9.50 -15.32
CA GLY A 156 0.38 8.95 -14.22
C GLY A 156 0.46 9.92 -13.04
N ARG A 157 0.52 9.36 -11.83
CA ARG A 157 0.83 10.09 -10.59
C ARG A 157 1.93 9.35 -9.85
N LEU A 158 3.02 10.05 -9.54
CA LEU A 158 4.07 9.52 -8.66
C LEU A 158 3.64 9.70 -7.21
N ILE A 159 3.35 8.58 -6.54
CA ILE A 159 2.89 8.52 -5.15
C ILE A 159 4.07 8.67 -4.19
N ALA A 160 5.19 7.99 -4.47
CA ALA A 160 6.37 8.05 -3.62
C ALA A 160 7.64 7.71 -4.41
N GLY A 161 8.78 8.22 -3.94
CA GLY A 161 10.10 7.97 -4.50
C GLY A 161 10.36 8.71 -5.81
N GLU A 162 11.10 8.08 -6.71
CA GLU A 162 11.55 8.68 -7.97
C GLU A 162 11.15 7.78 -9.17
N HIS A 163 10.72 8.39 -10.27
CA HIS A 163 10.35 7.67 -11.49
C HIS A 163 10.39 8.59 -12.71
N ALA A 164 11.02 8.13 -13.79
CA ALA A 164 11.10 8.86 -15.08
C ALA A 164 11.57 10.33 -14.92
N GLY A 165 12.54 10.56 -14.03
CA GLY A 165 13.09 11.90 -13.76
C GLY A 165 12.22 12.79 -12.87
N LEU A 166 11.11 12.28 -12.35
CA LEU A 166 10.25 12.96 -11.36
C LEU A 166 10.57 12.46 -9.96
N GLY A 167 10.43 13.31 -8.94
CA GLY A 167 10.54 13.00 -7.53
C GLY A 167 9.31 13.44 -6.76
N ALA A 168 8.71 12.54 -5.95
CA ALA A 168 7.62 12.87 -5.03
C ALA A 168 8.18 13.47 -3.73
N SER A 169 7.38 14.32 -3.06
CA SER A 169 7.76 14.92 -1.78
C SER A 169 7.67 13.94 -0.60
N VAL A 170 7.18 12.72 -0.82
CA VAL A 170 7.02 11.70 0.22
C VAL A 170 8.39 11.26 0.72
N LYS A 171 8.60 11.35 2.05
CA LYS A 171 9.84 10.92 2.70
C LYS A 171 9.92 9.40 2.68
N THR A 172 10.89 8.85 1.94
CA THR A 172 11.20 7.43 1.88
C THR A 172 12.55 7.14 2.52
N HIS A 173 12.74 5.92 3.06
CA HIS A 173 13.99 5.51 3.73
C HIS A 173 14.88 4.63 2.83
N SER A 174 14.39 4.23 1.67
CA SER A 174 15.14 3.47 0.66
C SER A 174 14.76 3.91 -0.74
N PRO A 175 15.64 3.69 -1.75
CA PRO A 175 15.29 3.97 -3.15
C PRO A 175 14.10 3.11 -3.60
N LEU A 176 13.02 3.76 -4.03
CA LEU A 176 11.80 3.12 -4.49
C LEU A 176 11.05 4.01 -5.48
N PHE A 177 10.07 3.42 -6.14
CA PHE A 177 9.03 4.14 -6.86
C PHE A 177 7.67 3.50 -6.59
N TYR A 178 6.64 4.34 -6.54
CA TYR A 178 5.25 3.92 -6.41
C TYR A 178 4.39 4.85 -7.27
N VAL A 179 3.75 4.29 -8.29
CA VAL A 179 3.06 5.05 -9.35
C VAL A 179 1.65 4.51 -9.55
N HIS A 180 0.69 5.41 -9.67
CA HIS A 180 -0.66 5.13 -10.16
C HIS A 180 -0.75 5.56 -11.63
N LEU A 181 -1.18 4.66 -12.51
CA LEU A 181 -1.52 4.95 -13.90
C LEU A 181 -3.01 4.76 -14.13
N THR A 182 -3.62 5.71 -14.83
CA THR A 182 -4.88 5.55 -15.52
C THR A 182 -4.59 5.45 -17.02
N MET A 183 -5.03 4.37 -17.65
CA MET A 183 -4.73 4.08 -19.05
C MET A 183 -6.04 3.95 -19.85
N ASN A 184 -6.18 4.74 -20.91
CA ASN A 184 -7.27 4.59 -21.87
C ASN A 184 -7.05 3.34 -22.73
N THR A 185 -8.13 2.69 -23.19
CA THR A 185 -8.05 1.57 -24.13
C THR A 185 -7.16 1.91 -25.33
N GLY A 186 -6.20 1.03 -25.64
CA GLY A 186 -5.24 1.17 -26.74
C GLY A 186 -4.00 1.99 -26.40
N SER A 187 -3.96 2.68 -25.25
CA SER A 187 -2.77 3.44 -24.84
C SER A 187 -1.62 2.52 -24.44
N ARG A 188 -0.42 3.06 -24.46
CA ARG A 188 0.82 2.34 -24.12
C ARG A 188 1.66 3.13 -23.14
N TYR A 189 2.34 2.41 -22.25
CA TYR A 189 3.30 2.97 -21.31
C TYR A 189 4.55 2.10 -21.25
N ALA A 190 5.72 2.73 -21.25
CA ALA A 190 6.99 2.03 -21.08
C ALA A 190 7.51 2.23 -19.65
N LEU A 191 7.51 1.16 -18.86
CA LEU A 191 8.12 1.15 -17.52
C LEU A 191 9.62 0.93 -17.66
N PRO A 192 10.47 1.92 -17.38
CA PRO A 192 11.91 1.79 -17.50
C PRO A 192 12.50 0.86 -16.44
N ALA A 193 13.70 0.37 -16.69
CA ALA A 193 14.45 -0.51 -15.77
C ALA A 193 15.33 0.31 -14.80
N GLU A 194 14.72 1.24 -14.06
CA GLU A 194 15.44 2.14 -13.14
C GLU A 194 15.79 1.49 -11.81
N TYR A 195 15.08 0.41 -11.45
CA TYR A 195 15.25 -0.30 -10.17
C TYR A 195 15.42 -1.80 -10.39
N SER A 196 16.09 -2.45 -9.46
CA SER A 196 16.41 -3.88 -9.56
C SER A 196 15.17 -4.78 -9.39
N GLU A 197 14.19 -4.39 -8.58
CA GLU A 197 12.94 -5.11 -8.40
C GLU A 197 11.74 -4.22 -8.76
N ARG A 198 10.85 -4.74 -9.61
CA ARG A 198 9.70 -4.00 -10.13
C ARG A 198 8.49 -4.92 -10.27
N ALA A 199 7.30 -4.37 -10.05
CA ALA A 199 6.05 -5.06 -10.32
C ALA A 199 5.01 -4.14 -10.93
N ILE A 200 4.06 -4.76 -11.64
CA ILE A 200 2.91 -4.14 -12.29
C ILE A 200 1.67 -4.82 -11.74
N TYR A 201 0.76 -4.08 -11.13
CA TYR A 201 -0.51 -4.59 -10.59
C TYR A 201 -1.68 -3.95 -11.31
N VAL A 202 -2.64 -4.75 -11.77
CA VAL A 202 -3.87 -4.27 -12.40
C VAL A 202 -4.97 -4.19 -11.34
N ALA A 203 -5.31 -2.96 -10.93
CA ALA A 203 -6.39 -2.71 -9.99
C ALA A 203 -7.77 -2.75 -10.66
N GLU A 204 -7.86 -2.31 -11.92
CA GLU A 204 -9.08 -2.36 -12.74
C GLU A 204 -8.72 -2.52 -14.21
N GLY A 205 -9.55 -3.22 -14.96
CA GLY A 205 -9.39 -3.40 -16.40
C GLY A 205 -8.52 -4.59 -16.81
N GLU A 206 -7.84 -4.44 -17.94
CA GLU A 206 -7.00 -5.49 -18.55
C GLU A 206 -5.92 -4.85 -19.40
N ILE A 207 -4.67 -5.30 -19.21
CA ILE A 207 -3.52 -4.84 -19.99
C ILE A 207 -2.76 -6.03 -20.57
N GLU A 208 -1.86 -5.75 -21.48
CA GLU A 208 -0.82 -6.66 -21.94
C GLU A 208 0.54 -6.09 -21.55
N VAL A 209 1.43 -6.93 -21.03
CA VAL A 209 2.81 -6.54 -20.72
C VAL A 209 3.75 -7.39 -21.57
N ASN A 210 4.48 -6.77 -22.52
CA ASN A 210 5.38 -7.45 -23.46
C ASN A 210 4.70 -8.64 -24.18
N GLY A 211 3.43 -8.50 -24.60
CA GLY A 211 2.65 -9.55 -25.27
C GLY A 211 1.96 -10.55 -24.35
N HIS A 212 2.04 -10.40 -23.02
CA HIS A 212 1.40 -11.28 -22.05
C HIS A 212 0.22 -10.57 -21.36
N PRO A 213 -1.01 -11.13 -21.42
CA PRO A 213 -2.17 -10.52 -20.80
C PRO A 213 -2.06 -10.55 -19.28
N LEU A 214 -2.49 -9.46 -18.65
CA LEU A 214 -2.57 -9.28 -17.21
C LEU A 214 -3.94 -8.66 -16.86
N GLN A 215 -4.68 -9.33 -16.01
CA GLN A 215 -6.06 -8.98 -15.66
C GLN A 215 -6.17 -8.36 -14.28
N GLN A 216 -7.31 -7.75 -14.01
CA GLN A 216 -7.64 -7.22 -12.68
C GLN A 216 -7.34 -8.23 -11.56
N GLY A 217 -6.74 -7.74 -10.49
CA GLY A 217 -6.33 -8.54 -9.34
C GLY A 217 -5.04 -9.33 -9.53
N GLN A 218 -4.31 -9.10 -10.63
CA GLN A 218 -3.05 -9.76 -10.92
C GLN A 218 -1.86 -8.80 -10.80
N MET A 219 -0.78 -9.28 -10.19
CA MET A 219 0.51 -8.61 -10.12
C MET A 219 1.54 -9.41 -10.91
N LEU A 220 2.19 -8.77 -11.86
CA LEU A 220 3.36 -9.31 -12.56
C LEU A 220 4.63 -8.77 -11.90
N VAL A 221 5.46 -9.68 -11.35
CA VAL A 221 6.80 -9.33 -10.87
C VAL A 221 7.77 -9.48 -12.03
N LEU A 222 8.45 -8.39 -12.37
CA LEU A 222 9.45 -8.37 -13.46
C LEU A 222 10.77 -8.98 -12.93
N GLN A 223 11.31 -9.91 -13.68
CA GLN A 223 12.53 -10.65 -13.31
C GLN A 223 13.74 -10.25 -14.16
N ASP A 224 13.54 -9.36 -15.09
CA ASP A 224 14.59 -8.85 -15.97
C ASP A 224 14.81 -7.34 -15.78
N GLN A 225 15.93 -6.85 -16.27
CA GLN A 225 16.30 -5.44 -16.27
C GLN A 225 15.96 -4.75 -17.60
N ASN A 226 14.94 -5.25 -18.32
CA ASN A 226 14.48 -4.66 -19.56
C ASN A 226 13.30 -3.71 -19.30
N THR A 227 13.09 -2.77 -20.20
CA THR A 227 11.88 -1.95 -20.23
C THR A 227 10.66 -2.85 -20.45
N ALA A 228 9.65 -2.70 -19.59
CA ALA A 228 8.38 -3.40 -19.77
C ALA A 228 7.39 -2.48 -20.48
N VAL A 229 6.84 -2.93 -21.61
CA VAL A 229 5.83 -2.16 -22.35
C VAL A 229 4.44 -2.66 -21.98
N LEU A 230 3.65 -1.76 -21.36
CA LEU A 230 2.25 -1.96 -21.03
C LEU A 230 1.39 -1.48 -22.21
N HIS A 231 0.37 -2.25 -22.56
CA HIS A 231 -0.63 -1.91 -23.55
C HIS A 231 -2.02 -2.13 -22.95
N ALA A 232 -2.85 -1.11 -22.82
CA ALA A 232 -4.18 -1.20 -22.26
C ALA A 232 -5.16 -1.83 -23.25
N LEU A 233 -5.62 -3.04 -22.96
CA LEU A 233 -6.64 -3.73 -23.73
C LEU A 233 -8.04 -3.19 -23.42
N LYS A 234 -8.22 -2.68 -22.20
CA LYS A 234 -9.40 -1.94 -21.71
C LYS A 234 -8.95 -0.69 -20.98
N SER A 235 -9.86 0.24 -20.71
CA SER A 235 -9.58 1.31 -19.74
C SER A 235 -9.17 0.67 -18.42
N SER A 236 -8.02 1.07 -17.87
CA SER A 236 -7.37 0.37 -16.76
C SER A 236 -6.80 1.31 -15.72
N ILE A 237 -6.84 0.86 -14.46
CA ILE A 237 -6.10 1.42 -13.33
C ILE A 237 -4.97 0.44 -13.01
N VAL A 238 -3.73 0.95 -13.05
CA VAL A 238 -2.52 0.14 -12.87
C VAL A 238 -1.64 0.77 -11.81
N MET A 239 -1.10 -0.06 -10.91
CA MET A 239 -0.05 0.35 -9.97
C MET A 239 1.28 -0.19 -10.43
N LEU A 240 2.27 0.67 -10.46
CA LEU A 240 3.66 0.31 -10.65
C LEU A 240 4.40 0.51 -9.34
N LEU A 241 5.16 -0.48 -8.90
CA LEU A 241 5.88 -0.42 -7.65
C LEU A 241 7.21 -1.17 -7.74
N GLY A 242 8.15 -0.78 -6.91
CA GLY A 242 9.44 -1.44 -6.84
C GLY A 242 10.48 -0.57 -6.16
N GLY A 243 11.71 -1.02 -6.20
CA GLY A 243 12.84 -0.32 -5.57
C GLY A 243 14.04 -1.24 -5.39
N GLU A 244 14.98 -0.79 -4.58
CA GLU A 244 16.11 -1.60 -4.17
C GLU A 244 15.73 -2.51 -2.99
N PRO A 245 16.19 -3.77 -2.96
CA PRO A 245 15.92 -4.68 -1.85
C PRO A 245 16.51 -4.16 -0.54
N VAL A 246 15.72 -4.22 0.53
CA VAL A 246 16.19 -3.87 1.89
C VAL A 246 16.61 -5.09 2.70
N GLY A 247 16.69 -6.27 2.06
CA GLY A 247 17.05 -7.54 2.69
C GLY A 247 15.86 -8.30 3.29
N GLU A 248 16.12 -9.49 3.82
CA GLU A 248 15.07 -10.34 4.39
C GLU A 248 14.47 -9.73 5.65
N ARG A 249 13.15 -9.96 5.84
CA ARG A 249 12.38 -9.51 6.99
C ARG A 249 11.55 -10.65 7.55
N PHE A 250 11.50 -10.71 8.90
CA PHE A 250 10.49 -11.47 9.60
C PHE A 250 9.18 -10.69 9.59
N ILE A 251 8.07 -11.40 9.41
CA ILE A 251 6.72 -10.85 9.46
C ILE A 251 5.90 -11.69 10.41
N PHE A 252 5.32 -11.07 11.39
CA PHE A 252 4.28 -11.67 12.22
C PHE A 252 3.14 -10.65 12.37
N TRP A 253 1.97 -10.99 11.86
CA TRP A 253 0.79 -10.13 11.84
C TRP A 253 1.13 -8.76 11.21
N ASN A 254 1.15 -7.67 12.01
CA ASN A 254 1.46 -6.30 11.57
C ASN A 254 2.89 -5.86 11.96
N PHE A 255 3.70 -6.77 12.45
CA PHE A 255 5.07 -6.52 12.86
C PHE A 255 6.05 -7.00 11.79
N VAL A 256 7.00 -6.15 11.46
CA VAL A 256 8.09 -6.42 10.51
C VAL A 256 9.40 -6.06 11.19
N SER A 257 10.40 -6.91 11.08
CA SER A 257 11.76 -6.60 11.55
C SER A 257 12.80 -7.51 10.89
N SER A 258 14.03 -7.06 10.84
CA SER A 258 15.21 -7.88 10.51
C SER A 258 15.63 -8.83 11.64
N SER A 259 15.03 -8.69 12.85
CA SER A 259 15.30 -9.51 14.04
C SER A 259 14.07 -10.24 14.51
N GLN A 260 14.19 -11.56 14.71
CA GLN A 260 13.13 -12.38 15.29
C GLN A 260 12.84 -12.00 16.74
N GLU A 261 13.89 -11.66 17.50
CA GLU A 261 13.79 -11.23 18.90
C GLU A 261 12.95 -9.94 19.02
N ARG A 262 13.13 -9.02 18.06
CA ARG A 262 12.34 -7.78 18.02
C ARG A 262 10.87 -8.04 17.75
N ILE A 263 10.54 -9.04 16.90
CA ILE A 263 9.15 -9.48 16.69
C ILE A 263 8.55 -10.03 17.99
N GLU A 264 9.28 -10.89 18.72
CA GLU A 264 8.81 -11.44 20.00
C GLU A 264 8.63 -10.35 21.06
N GLN A 265 9.51 -9.36 21.09
CA GLN A 265 9.36 -8.19 21.97
C GLN A 265 8.09 -7.41 21.64
N ALA A 266 7.82 -7.12 20.36
CA ALA A 266 6.63 -6.37 19.94
C ALA A 266 5.32 -7.13 20.28
N LYS A 267 5.31 -8.47 20.14
CA LYS A 267 4.20 -9.30 20.58
C LYS A 267 3.94 -9.17 22.08
N ALA A 268 5.00 -9.25 22.88
CA ALA A 268 4.91 -9.12 24.34
C ALA A 268 4.48 -7.69 24.74
N ASP A 269 4.94 -6.65 24.04
CA ASP A 269 4.56 -5.27 24.27
C ASP A 269 3.08 -5.04 23.98
N TRP A 270 2.58 -5.58 22.85
CA TRP A 270 1.16 -5.46 22.51
C TRP A 270 0.26 -6.24 23.48
N GLN A 271 0.60 -7.47 23.80
CA GLN A 271 -0.16 -8.28 24.77
C GLN A 271 -0.23 -7.65 26.15
N ALA A 272 0.84 -7.00 26.58
CA ALA A 272 0.92 -6.29 27.86
C ALA A 272 0.37 -4.85 27.80
N GLN A 273 -0.20 -4.41 26.65
CA GLN A 273 -0.75 -3.06 26.43
C GLN A 273 0.28 -1.94 26.70
N ARG A 274 1.56 -2.18 26.37
CA ARG A 274 2.64 -1.18 26.51
C ARG A 274 2.68 -0.20 25.35
N MET A 275 2.10 -0.55 24.19
CA MET A 275 1.94 0.36 23.06
C MET A 275 0.68 1.21 23.25
N LYS A 276 0.82 2.53 23.22
CA LYS A 276 -0.30 3.45 23.39
C LYS A 276 -1.31 3.31 22.27
N LEU A 277 -2.60 3.35 22.59
CA LEU A 277 -3.67 3.41 21.60
C LEU A 277 -3.79 4.82 20.99
N PRO A 278 -4.44 4.95 19.82
CA PRO A 278 -4.70 6.24 19.19
C PRO A 278 -5.46 7.18 20.10
N ILE A 279 -5.06 8.45 20.16
CA ILE A 279 -5.75 9.46 20.96
C ILE A 279 -7.15 9.67 20.40
N GLY A 280 -8.15 9.57 21.29
CA GLY A 280 -9.58 9.71 20.92
C GLY A 280 -10.19 8.45 20.27
N ASP A 281 -9.44 7.36 20.14
CA ASP A 281 -9.91 6.07 19.64
C ASP A 281 -9.26 4.92 20.42
N ASP A 282 -9.41 4.91 21.73
CA ASP A 282 -8.72 4.05 22.71
C ASP A 282 -9.62 3.08 23.47
N GLN A 283 -10.90 2.96 23.06
CA GLN A 283 -11.88 2.12 23.78
C GLN A 283 -11.88 0.66 23.35
N GLU A 284 -11.26 0.37 22.22
CA GLU A 284 -11.16 -0.97 21.64
C GLU A 284 -9.84 -1.14 20.87
N PHE A 285 -9.44 -2.38 20.61
CA PHE A 285 -8.27 -2.68 19.78
C PHE A 285 -8.39 -4.08 19.17
N ILE A 286 -7.54 -4.39 18.20
CA ILE A 286 -7.42 -5.74 17.62
C ILE A 286 -6.42 -6.53 18.48
N PRO A 287 -6.82 -7.62 19.16
CA PRO A 287 -5.90 -8.44 19.93
C PRO A 287 -4.87 -9.13 19.02
N LEU A 288 -3.76 -9.56 19.59
CA LEU A 288 -2.77 -10.40 18.91
C LEU A 288 -3.42 -11.71 18.47
N PRO A 289 -3.25 -12.14 17.20
CA PRO A 289 -3.85 -13.38 16.69
C PRO A 289 -3.23 -14.66 17.27
#